data_33633d95fa41bc5a914bd234db99c6f7
#
_entry.id   33633d95fa41bc5a914bd234db99c6f7
#
_cell.length_a   1.000
_cell.length_b   1.000
_cell.length_c   1.000
_cell.angle_alpha   90.00
_cell.angle_beta   90.00
_cell.angle_gamma   90.00
#
_symmetry.space_group_name_H-M   'P 1'
#
loop_
_entity.id
_entity.type
_entity.pdbx_description
1 polymer ?
#
loop_
_entity_poly.entity_id
_entity_poly.type
_entity_poly.pdbx_seq_one_letter_code
_entity_poly.pdbx_strand_id
1 'polypeptide(L)'
;MPSVIALDAMGSDKAPKPEIEGALQAARHHGVRVLLVGPEERLRAELARYAGARRLPVEVVHASEVITMEDKVDAIRAKRDSSIRVGLRLVREGRAAGFVTAGNTGAAMATAKVVLGALPGVDRPALAAAFPTVNNTAAVLLDVGANVDCTAVNLEQFAVMGDIYCRSIFGMQRPRVGLLSIGEEEGKGNDLTREAFQLLKRLPINFIGNVEGRDLYNGHVDVIVADGFVGNVALKTSEGVARLVRAVLKETLKSTITRQVGAYISRNAFSDFKKRLDHTEYGGAPLLGVKGVCIITHGSSNTNAIKNAVRVAAEFAEGKVNETIERELAALSAAVPT
;
A
#
# COMPACT_ATOMS: atom_id res chain seq x y z
N MET A 1 22.70 8.38 -4.49
CA MET A 1 22.37 9.19 -3.31
C MET A 1 21.22 8.49 -2.59
N PRO A 2 21.11 8.53 -1.27
CA PRO A 2 19.98 7.90 -0.58
C PRO A 2 18.65 8.51 -1.04
N SER A 3 17.64 7.66 -1.21
CA SER A 3 16.30 8.10 -1.58
C SER A 3 15.71 9.04 -0.53
N VAL A 4 15.05 10.10 -0.96
CA VAL A 4 14.39 11.09 -0.09
C VAL A 4 12.89 10.78 -0.08
N ILE A 5 12.31 10.49 1.09
CA ILE A 5 10.87 10.18 1.23
C ILE A 5 10.19 11.24 2.08
N ALA A 6 9.12 11.83 1.57
CA ALA A 6 8.22 12.69 2.32
C ALA A 6 7.25 11.84 3.14
N LEU A 7 7.15 12.11 4.43
CA LEU A 7 6.26 11.40 5.36
C LEU A 7 5.28 12.38 5.98
N ASP A 8 3.98 12.16 5.76
CA ASP A 8 2.92 12.84 6.50
C ASP A 8 3.04 12.48 7.98
N ALA A 9 3.52 13.41 8.77
CA ALA A 9 3.77 13.21 10.20
C ALA A 9 2.51 13.34 11.07
N MET A 10 1.35 13.59 10.46
CA MET A 10 0.09 13.87 11.15
C MET A 10 -1.03 12.89 10.79
N GLY A 11 -0.70 11.80 10.04
CA GLY A 11 -1.70 10.92 9.44
C GLY A 11 -2.32 9.91 10.40
N SER A 12 -1.56 9.32 11.32
CA SER A 12 -2.06 8.23 12.17
C SER A 12 -2.88 8.72 13.37
N ASP A 13 -3.65 7.80 13.97
CA ASP A 13 -4.47 8.04 15.17
C ASP A 13 -3.63 8.51 16.38
N LYS A 14 -2.32 8.22 16.39
CA LYS A 14 -1.38 8.56 17.46
C LYS A 14 -0.28 9.52 17.00
N ALA A 15 -0.53 10.22 15.89
CA ALA A 15 0.43 11.16 15.34
C ALA A 15 0.86 12.25 16.35
N PRO A 16 2.10 12.71 16.31
CA PRO A 16 3.17 12.40 15.36
C PRO A 16 4.13 11.29 15.82
N LYS A 17 3.86 10.63 16.95
CA LYS A 17 4.82 9.73 17.60
C LYS A 17 5.23 8.53 16.74
N PRO A 18 4.31 7.70 16.20
CA PRO A 18 4.68 6.56 15.35
C PRO A 18 5.43 6.99 14.09
N GLU A 19 5.08 8.14 13.51
CA GLU A 19 5.71 8.68 12.30
C GLU A 19 7.16 9.11 12.58
N ILE A 20 7.40 9.83 13.66
CA ILE A 20 8.76 10.25 14.05
C ILE A 20 9.63 9.03 14.37
N GLU A 21 9.14 8.11 15.20
CA GLU A 21 9.87 6.89 15.54
C GLU A 21 10.16 6.03 14.30
N GLY A 22 9.17 5.87 13.42
CA GLY A 22 9.31 5.14 12.16
C GLY A 22 10.31 5.79 11.22
N ALA A 23 10.27 7.11 11.07
CA ALA A 23 11.24 7.89 10.29
C ALA A 23 12.68 7.72 10.81
N LEU A 24 12.88 7.82 12.12
CA LEU A 24 14.19 7.63 12.75
C LEU A 24 14.73 6.21 12.55
N GLN A 25 13.84 5.19 12.64
CA GLN A 25 14.21 3.81 12.38
C GLN A 25 14.51 3.56 10.89
N ALA A 26 13.72 4.10 9.97
CA ALA A 26 13.96 4.01 8.52
C ALA A 26 15.30 4.66 8.14
N ALA A 27 15.56 5.85 8.65
CA ALA A 27 16.83 6.55 8.42
C ALA A 27 18.04 5.76 8.95
N ARG A 28 17.90 5.13 10.13
CA ARG A 28 18.99 4.35 10.79
C ARG A 28 19.25 3.01 10.10
N HIS A 29 18.19 2.29 9.73
CA HIS A 29 18.32 0.89 9.28
C HIS A 29 18.35 0.74 7.76
N HIS A 30 17.77 1.71 7.03
CA HIS A 30 17.67 1.65 5.57
C HIS A 30 18.41 2.80 4.86
N GLY A 31 19.02 3.74 5.62
CA GLY A 31 19.77 4.86 5.04
C GLY A 31 18.88 5.87 4.29
N VAL A 32 17.57 5.82 4.44
CA VAL A 32 16.63 6.71 3.76
C VAL A 32 16.63 8.09 4.40
N ARG A 33 16.67 9.15 3.59
CA ARG A 33 16.43 10.51 4.06
C ARG A 33 14.94 10.79 4.15
N VAL A 34 14.45 11.30 5.28
CA VAL A 34 13.02 11.50 5.52
C VAL A 34 12.70 12.98 5.72
N LEU A 35 11.71 13.48 4.99
CA LEU A 35 11.10 14.80 5.19
C LEU A 35 9.78 14.61 5.97
N LEU A 36 9.79 14.93 7.26
CA LEU A 36 8.60 14.92 8.12
C LEU A 36 7.74 16.15 7.81
N VAL A 37 6.54 15.93 7.28
CA VAL A 37 5.65 17.01 6.84
C VAL A 37 4.54 17.23 7.86
N GLY A 38 4.42 18.46 8.36
CA GLY A 38 3.37 18.84 9.35
C GLY A 38 3.69 20.13 10.09
N PRO A 39 2.96 20.47 11.18
CA PRO A 39 3.19 21.67 11.98
C PRO A 39 4.61 21.68 12.58
N GLU A 40 5.46 22.58 12.10
CA GLU A 40 6.91 22.58 12.36
C GLU A 40 7.25 22.61 13.84
N GLU A 41 6.64 23.52 14.61
CA GLU A 41 6.91 23.65 16.04
C GLU A 41 6.63 22.36 16.81
N ARG A 42 5.49 21.72 16.52
CA ARG A 42 5.09 20.45 17.13
C ARG A 42 6.06 19.33 16.77
N LEU A 43 6.44 19.22 15.50
CA LEU A 43 7.35 18.19 15.04
C LEU A 43 8.75 18.36 15.58
N ARG A 44 9.28 19.60 15.63
CA ARG A 44 10.60 19.89 16.21
C ARG A 44 10.64 19.61 17.72
N ALA A 45 9.58 19.99 18.46
CA ALA A 45 9.46 19.73 19.89
C ALA A 45 9.45 18.23 20.20
N GLU A 46 8.70 17.44 19.41
CA GLU A 46 8.65 16.00 19.60
C GLU A 46 9.96 15.31 19.17
N LEU A 47 10.54 15.70 18.04
CA LEU A 47 11.82 15.16 17.54
C LEU A 47 12.97 15.41 18.52
N ALA A 48 12.96 16.52 19.23
CA ALA A 48 13.97 16.86 20.24
C ALA A 48 14.00 15.90 21.45
N ARG A 49 12.93 15.14 21.67
CA ARG A 49 12.87 14.12 22.75
C ARG A 49 13.69 12.85 22.45
N TYR A 50 14.09 12.66 21.19
CA TYR A 50 14.81 11.46 20.78
C TYR A 50 16.31 11.73 20.70
N ALA A 51 17.06 11.06 21.60
CA ALA A 51 18.51 11.17 21.62
C ALA A 51 19.14 10.72 20.29
N GLY A 52 20.00 11.53 19.73
CA GLY A 52 20.68 11.23 18.46
C GLY A 52 19.86 11.50 17.19
N ALA A 53 18.63 11.99 17.30
CA ALA A 53 17.81 12.35 16.12
C ALA A 53 18.52 13.35 15.20
N ARG A 54 19.26 14.32 15.76
CA ARG A 54 20.03 15.33 15.01
C ARG A 54 21.15 14.74 14.12
N ARG A 55 21.56 13.49 14.34
CA ARG A 55 22.59 12.80 13.56
C ARG A 55 22.02 11.99 12.40
N LEU A 56 20.69 11.86 12.34
CA LEU A 56 20.00 11.11 11.29
C LEU A 56 19.49 12.07 10.21
N PRO A 57 19.40 11.63 8.96
CA PRO A 57 18.93 12.44 7.83
C PRO A 57 17.39 12.57 7.86
N VAL A 58 16.87 13.20 8.92
CA VAL A 58 15.44 13.47 9.14
C VAL A 58 15.26 14.97 9.27
N GLU A 59 14.47 15.57 8.39
CA GLU A 59 14.23 17.01 8.32
C GLU A 59 12.73 17.29 8.47
N VAL A 60 12.37 18.47 9.00
CA VAL A 60 10.98 18.90 9.12
C VAL A 60 10.66 19.88 8.00
N VAL A 61 9.54 19.62 7.32
CA VAL A 61 8.94 20.52 6.33
C VAL A 61 7.59 21.00 6.85
N HIS A 62 7.42 22.31 6.91
CA HIS A 62 6.21 22.92 7.45
C HIS A 62 4.98 22.64 6.58
N ALA A 63 3.88 22.27 7.22
CA ALA A 63 2.52 22.27 6.72
C ALA A 63 1.59 22.70 7.85
N SER A 64 0.81 23.76 7.63
CA SER A 64 0.00 24.38 8.70
C SER A 64 -1.31 23.65 8.98
N GLU A 65 -1.80 22.84 8.03
CA GLU A 65 -3.10 22.18 8.10
C GLU A 65 -2.95 20.65 8.17
N VAL A 66 -3.93 20.01 8.79
CA VAL A 66 -4.05 18.56 8.91
C VAL A 66 -5.39 18.10 8.37
N ILE A 67 -5.39 17.09 7.52
CA ILE A 67 -6.61 16.38 7.11
C ILE A 67 -6.84 15.23 8.10
N THR A 68 -8.00 15.25 8.77
CA THR A 68 -8.39 14.23 9.75
C THR A 68 -9.18 13.09 9.09
N MET A 69 -9.44 12.02 9.85
CA MET A 69 -10.27 10.89 9.35
C MET A 69 -11.73 11.28 9.13
N GLU A 70 -12.23 12.32 9.82
CA GLU A 70 -13.59 12.81 9.74
C GLU A 70 -13.79 13.87 8.64
N ASP A 71 -12.70 14.37 8.04
CA ASP A 71 -12.80 15.42 7.02
C ASP A 71 -13.50 14.90 5.76
N LYS A 72 -14.51 15.65 5.33
CA LYS A 72 -15.24 15.40 4.08
C LYS A 72 -14.49 15.96 2.88
N VAL A 73 -14.91 15.58 1.68
CA VAL A 73 -14.26 15.94 0.39
C VAL A 73 -14.05 17.46 0.26
N ASP A 74 -14.99 18.27 0.68
CA ASP A 74 -14.88 19.74 0.58
C ASP A 74 -13.80 20.31 1.48
N ALA A 75 -13.66 19.78 2.71
CA ALA A 75 -12.58 20.14 3.62
C ALA A 75 -11.21 19.75 3.05
N ILE A 76 -11.12 18.57 2.38
CA ILE A 76 -9.91 18.11 1.71
C ILE A 76 -9.49 19.09 0.61
N ARG A 77 -10.45 19.62 -0.16
CA ARG A 77 -10.20 20.62 -1.21
C ARG A 77 -9.78 21.97 -0.66
N ALA A 78 -10.37 22.39 0.46
CA ALA A 78 -10.10 23.68 1.11
C ALA A 78 -8.71 23.72 1.74
N LYS A 79 -8.25 22.63 2.39
CA LYS A 79 -6.97 22.54 3.10
C LYS A 79 -5.78 22.45 2.13
N ARG A 80 -5.39 23.58 1.59
CA ARG A 80 -4.34 23.67 0.55
C ARG A 80 -2.92 23.53 1.09
N ASP A 81 -2.71 23.73 2.37
CA ASP A 81 -1.44 23.59 3.07
C ASP A 81 -1.44 22.37 4.02
N SER A 82 -2.24 21.35 3.71
CA SER A 82 -2.27 20.11 4.47
C SER A 82 -1.00 19.28 4.30
N SER A 83 -0.61 18.54 5.34
CA SER A 83 0.57 17.66 5.32
C SER A 83 0.56 16.68 4.14
N ILE A 84 -0.61 16.12 3.78
CA ILE A 84 -0.77 15.27 2.60
C ILE A 84 -0.45 16.05 1.31
N ARG A 85 -1.01 17.25 1.15
CA ARG A 85 -0.82 18.04 -0.07
C ARG A 85 0.59 18.58 -0.22
N VAL A 86 1.18 19.03 0.88
CA VAL A 86 2.58 19.49 0.91
C VAL A 86 3.51 18.33 0.59
N GLY A 87 3.33 17.15 1.21
CA GLY A 87 4.14 15.96 0.94
C GLY A 87 4.09 15.51 -0.51
N LEU A 88 2.89 15.43 -1.11
CA LEU A 88 2.73 15.11 -2.53
C LEU A 88 3.32 16.19 -3.47
N ARG A 89 3.27 17.45 -3.06
CA ARG A 89 3.93 18.54 -3.81
C ARG A 89 5.45 18.38 -3.84
N LEU A 90 6.07 17.96 -2.73
CA LEU A 90 7.50 17.65 -2.68
C LEU A 90 7.88 16.55 -3.69
N VAL A 91 7.03 15.55 -3.86
CA VAL A 91 7.24 14.50 -4.89
C VAL A 91 7.12 15.09 -6.30
N ARG A 92 6.08 15.86 -6.57
CA ARG A 92 5.90 16.50 -7.88
C ARG A 92 7.05 17.44 -8.27
N GLU A 93 7.64 18.12 -7.29
CA GLU A 93 8.78 19.04 -7.45
C GLU A 93 10.13 18.31 -7.54
N GLY A 94 10.16 16.97 -7.44
CA GLY A 94 11.41 16.18 -7.43
C GLY A 94 12.25 16.34 -6.18
N ARG A 95 11.72 16.95 -5.11
CA ARG A 95 12.40 17.11 -3.80
C ARG A 95 12.31 15.86 -2.94
N ALA A 96 11.32 15.02 -3.20
CA ALA A 96 11.18 13.69 -2.64
C ALA A 96 10.92 12.67 -3.76
N ALA A 97 11.45 11.46 -3.62
CA ALA A 97 11.23 10.36 -4.54
C ALA A 97 9.87 9.67 -4.31
N GLY A 98 9.32 9.78 -3.09
CA GLY A 98 8.02 9.21 -2.73
C GLY A 98 7.39 9.88 -1.53
N PHE A 99 6.10 9.61 -1.34
CA PHE A 99 5.29 10.10 -0.24
C PHE A 99 4.64 8.94 0.50
N VAL A 100 4.63 9.03 1.83
CA VAL A 100 4.01 8.05 2.74
C VAL A 100 3.02 8.76 3.65
N THR A 101 1.84 8.19 3.84
CA THR A 101 0.85 8.69 4.81
C THR A 101 0.12 7.55 5.51
N ALA A 102 -0.21 7.76 6.79
CA ALA A 102 -1.12 6.91 7.56
C ALA A 102 -2.48 7.61 7.77
N GLY A 103 -2.77 8.64 6.98
CA GLY A 103 -3.98 9.45 7.09
C GLY A 103 -5.17 8.89 6.34
N ASN A 104 -6.14 9.76 6.11
CA ASN A 104 -7.37 9.45 5.39
C ASN A 104 -7.07 8.96 3.97
N THR A 105 -7.36 7.67 3.70
CA THR A 105 -7.08 7.01 2.42
C THR A 105 -7.73 7.72 1.24
N GLY A 106 -9.01 8.10 1.37
CA GLY A 106 -9.74 8.82 0.31
C GLY A 106 -9.11 10.18 0.01
N ALA A 107 -8.70 10.91 1.06
CA ALA A 107 -8.01 12.18 0.93
C ALA A 107 -6.64 12.03 0.24
N ALA A 108 -5.87 11.02 0.65
CA ALA A 108 -4.56 10.74 0.05
C ALA A 108 -4.68 10.40 -1.45
N MET A 109 -5.61 9.51 -1.82
CA MET A 109 -5.85 9.13 -3.21
C MET A 109 -6.34 10.32 -4.06
N ALA A 110 -7.35 11.06 -3.56
CA ALA A 110 -7.88 12.22 -4.28
C ALA A 110 -6.82 13.31 -4.48
N THR A 111 -6.02 13.58 -3.41
CA THR A 111 -4.95 14.59 -3.49
C THR A 111 -3.80 14.12 -4.41
N ALA A 112 -3.42 12.84 -4.34
CA ALA A 112 -2.40 12.28 -5.24
C ALA A 112 -2.83 12.41 -6.72
N LYS A 113 -4.08 12.07 -7.04
CA LYS A 113 -4.62 12.24 -8.39
C LYS A 113 -4.57 13.69 -8.88
N VAL A 114 -4.86 14.66 -8.01
CA VAL A 114 -4.85 16.09 -8.36
C VAL A 114 -3.44 16.65 -8.44
N VAL A 115 -2.56 16.29 -7.50
CA VAL A 115 -1.22 16.87 -7.37
C VAL A 115 -0.22 16.20 -8.30
N LEU A 116 -0.20 14.87 -8.36
CA LEU A 116 0.73 14.10 -9.19
C LEU A 116 0.17 13.87 -10.60
N GLY A 117 -1.12 13.62 -10.72
CA GLY A 117 -1.76 13.17 -11.95
C GLY A 117 -1.55 11.68 -12.22
N ALA A 118 -2.27 11.13 -13.19
CA ALA A 118 -2.09 9.76 -13.65
C ALA A 118 -0.88 9.64 -14.59
N LEU A 119 -0.26 8.46 -14.62
CA LEU A 119 0.77 8.12 -15.61
C LEU A 119 0.15 8.13 -17.03
N PRO A 120 0.93 8.47 -18.07
CA PRO A 120 0.48 8.31 -19.45
C PRO A 120 0.00 6.88 -19.72
N GLY A 121 -1.14 6.74 -20.36
CA GLY A 121 -1.76 5.43 -20.64
C GLY A 121 -2.52 4.80 -19.47
N VAL A 122 -2.46 5.35 -18.26
CA VAL A 122 -3.28 4.91 -17.13
C VAL A 122 -4.57 5.72 -17.08
N ASP A 123 -5.69 5.04 -17.21
CA ASP A 123 -7.02 5.64 -17.10
C ASP A 123 -7.36 5.93 -15.61
N ARG A 124 -7.13 4.95 -14.75
CA ARG A 124 -7.37 5.06 -13.31
C ARG A 124 -6.22 4.48 -12.49
N PRO A 125 -5.63 5.26 -11.57
CA PRO A 125 -4.73 4.72 -10.55
C PRO A 125 -5.46 3.70 -9.66
N ALA A 126 -4.75 2.64 -9.24
CA ALA A 126 -5.28 1.57 -8.40
C ALA A 126 -4.51 1.44 -7.09
N LEU A 127 -5.22 1.15 -6.00
CA LEU A 127 -4.61 0.89 -4.70
C LEU A 127 -4.30 -0.61 -4.59
N ALA A 128 -3.03 -0.96 -4.37
CA ALA A 128 -2.60 -2.34 -4.21
C ALA A 128 -2.43 -2.72 -2.73
N ALA A 129 -2.85 -3.93 -2.36
CA ALA A 129 -2.62 -4.47 -1.03
C ALA A 129 -1.97 -5.85 -1.09
N ALA A 130 -0.94 -6.07 -0.26
CA ALA A 130 -0.28 -7.37 -0.15
C ALA A 130 -0.91 -8.21 0.96
N PHE A 131 -1.21 -9.46 0.65
CA PHE A 131 -1.77 -10.48 1.53
C PHE A 131 -0.73 -11.56 1.81
N PRO A 132 -0.54 -11.97 3.07
CA PRO A 132 0.35 -13.08 3.39
C PRO A 132 -0.22 -14.40 2.89
N THR A 133 0.61 -15.24 2.32
CA THR A 133 0.22 -16.58 1.88
C THR A 133 0.77 -17.68 2.80
N VAL A 134 0.20 -18.88 2.71
CA VAL A 134 0.66 -20.06 3.47
C VAL A 134 2.12 -20.43 3.15
N ASN A 135 2.61 -20.08 1.95
CA ASN A 135 3.95 -20.36 1.48
C ASN A 135 5.00 -19.32 1.90
N ASN A 136 4.68 -18.40 2.83
CA ASN A 136 5.52 -17.25 3.21
C ASN A 136 5.87 -16.29 2.06
N THR A 137 5.03 -16.25 1.03
CA THR A 137 5.05 -15.25 -0.04
C THR A 137 3.97 -14.22 0.16
N ALA A 138 3.82 -13.28 -0.76
CA ALA A 138 2.72 -12.34 -0.77
C ALA A 138 1.90 -12.49 -2.06
N ALA A 139 0.58 -12.43 -1.97
CA ALA A 139 -0.32 -12.18 -3.09
C ALA A 139 -0.74 -10.70 -3.06
N VAL A 140 -0.76 -10.05 -4.20
CA VAL A 140 -1.08 -8.63 -4.34
C VAL A 140 -2.46 -8.48 -4.97
N LEU A 141 -3.39 -7.88 -4.24
CA LEU A 141 -4.75 -7.58 -4.74
C LEU A 141 -4.80 -6.13 -5.25
N LEU A 142 -5.28 -5.93 -6.45
CA LEU A 142 -5.62 -4.65 -7.11
C LEU A 142 -7.03 -4.74 -7.70
N ASP A 143 -7.91 -3.79 -7.51
CA ASP A 143 -7.89 -2.58 -6.72
C ASP A 143 -8.53 -2.85 -5.35
N VAL A 144 -8.04 -2.20 -4.27
CA VAL A 144 -8.63 -2.37 -2.94
C VAL A 144 -9.37 -1.12 -2.44
N GLY A 145 -9.91 -0.32 -3.36
CA GLY A 145 -10.82 0.77 -2.99
C GLY A 145 -10.54 2.14 -3.60
N ALA A 146 -9.68 2.25 -4.60
CA ALA A 146 -9.48 3.52 -5.32
C ALA A 146 -10.60 3.78 -6.35
N ASN A 147 -11.20 2.72 -6.91
CA ASN A 147 -12.21 2.81 -7.98
C ASN A 147 -13.34 1.81 -7.72
N VAL A 148 -14.49 2.30 -7.27
CA VAL A 148 -15.67 1.47 -6.98
C VAL A 148 -16.26 0.91 -8.27
N ASP A 149 -16.43 1.77 -9.28
CA ASP A 149 -16.92 1.40 -10.60
C ASP A 149 -15.76 1.33 -11.58
N CYS A 150 -15.50 0.14 -12.11
CA CYS A 150 -14.45 -0.12 -13.08
C CYS A 150 -15.03 -0.57 -14.42
N THR A 151 -14.28 -0.34 -15.50
CA THR A 151 -14.47 -0.98 -16.81
C THR A 151 -13.53 -2.17 -16.94
N ALA A 152 -13.78 -3.05 -17.92
CA ALA A 152 -12.88 -4.15 -18.23
C ALA A 152 -11.45 -3.68 -18.58
N VAL A 153 -11.32 -2.54 -19.25
CA VAL A 153 -10.03 -1.91 -19.56
C VAL A 153 -9.30 -1.47 -18.27
N ASN A 154 -10.02 -1.00 -17.25
CA ASN A 154 -9.36 -0.69 -15.98
C ASN A 154 -8.77 -1.95 -15.34
N LEU A 155 -9.51 -3.08 -15.34
CA LEU A 155 -9.00 -4.34 -14.81
C LEU A 155 -7.81 -4.87 -15.61
N GLU A 156 -7.81 -4.69 -16.92
CA GLU A 156 -6.66 -4.99 -17.80
C GLU A 156 -5.42 -4.18 -17.37
N GLN A 157 -5.57 -2.87 -17.19
CA GLN A 157 -4.47 -2.00 -16.74
C GLN A 157 -4.00 -2.39 -15.32
N PHE A 158 -4.91 -2.76 -14.43
CA PHE A 158 -4.55 -3.21 -13.07
C PHE A 158 -3.72 -4.49 -13.11
N ALA A 159 -4.04 -5.42 -14.02
CA ALA A 159 -3.27 -6.65 -14.21
C ALA A 159 -1.81 -6.34 -14.62
N VAL A 160 -1.63 -5.45 -15.59
CA VAL A 160 -0.30 -5.01 -16.04
C VAL A 160 0.47 -4.31 -14.91
N MET A 161 -0.18 -3.38 -14.21
CA MET A 161 0.45 -2.66 -13.09
C MET A 161 0.82 -3.61 -11.95
N GLY A 162 -0.02 -4.59 -11.64
CA GLY A 162 0.24 -5.61 -10.61
C GLY A 162 1.40 -6.54 -10.97
N ASP A 163 1.45 -7.00 -12.22
CA ASP A 163 2.54 -7.81 -12.74
C ASP A 163 3.89 -7.08 -12.62
N ILE A 164 3.95 -5.81 -13.07
CA ILE A 164 5.16 -4.98 -13.00
C ILE A 164 5.55 -4.74 -11.54
N TYR A 165 4.58 -4.45 -10.67
CA TYR A 165 4.83 -4.26 -9.25
C TYR A 165 5.44 -5.49 -8.61
N CYS A 166 4.88 -6.68 -8.85
CA CYS A 166 5.41 -7.93 -8.32
C CYS A 166 6.80 -8.27 -8.86
N ARG A 167 7.06 -8.00 -10.14
CA ARG A 167 8.40 -8.16 -10.72
C ARG A 167 9.43 -7.23 -10.07
N SER A 168 9.07 -5.97 -9.88
CA SER A 168 10.00 -4.94 -9.41
C SER A 168 10.26 -5.00 -7.91
N ILE A 169 9.24 -5.26 -7.09
CA ILE A 169 9.33 -5.18 -5.62
C ILE A 169 9.59 -6.55 -4.98
N PHE A 170 8.95 -7.61 -5.49
CA PHE A 170 9.15 -8.96 -4.95
C PHE A 170 10.15 -9.82 -5.74
N GLY A 171 10.74 -9.27 -6.81
CA GLY A 171 11.75 -9.96 -7.63
C GLY A 171 11.21 -11.17 -8.39
N MET A 172 9.90 -11.25 -8.60
CA MET A 172 9.25 -12.34 -9.33
C MET A 172 9.53 -12.19 -10.83
N GLN A 173 10.00 -13.25 -11.51
CA GLN A 173 10.27 -13.16 -12.95
C GLN A 173 9.00 -13.17 -13.80
N ARG A 174 8.02 -13.99 -13.43
CA ARG A 174 6.78 -14.21 -14.18
C ARG A 174 5.61 -14.41 -13.20
N PRO A 175 5.10 -13.35 -12.57
CA PRO A 175 4.00 -13.44 -11.61
C PRO A 175 2.77 -14.11 -12.22
N ARG A 176 2.08 -14.95 -11.45
CA ARG A 176 0.81 -15.56 -11.83
C ARG A 176 -0.29 -14.55 -11.56
N VAL A 177 -0.98 -14.10 -12.61
CA VAL A 177 -2.04 -13.10 -12.55
C VAL A 177 -3.39 -13.78 -12.68
N GLY A 178 -4.27 -13.60 -11.69
CA GLY A 178 -5.64 -14.13 -11.67
C GLY A 178 -6.68 -13.01 -11.61
N LEU A 179 -7.85 -13.26 -12.19
CA LEU A 179 -9.00 -12.37 -12.10
C LEU A 179 -9.96 -12.88 -11.01
N LEU A 180 -10.22 -12.06 -9.99
CA LEU A 180 -11.12 -12.45 -8.90
C LEU A 180 -12.54 -12.66 -9.40
N SER A 181 -13.08 -13.85 -9.16
CA SER A 181 -14.41 -14.27 -9.62
C SER A 181 -15.09 -15.19 -8.59
N ILE A 182 -16.30 -15.64 -8.90
CA ILE A 182 -17.12 -16.56 -8.07
C ILE A 182 -16.88 -18.04 -8.39
N GLY A 183 -15.95 -18.35 -9.29
CA GLY A 183 -15.57 -19.70 -9.72
C GLY A 183 -14.46 -19.63 -10.74
N GLU A 184 -13.71 -20.74 -10.91
CA GLU A 184 -12.49 -20.79 -11.73
C GLU A 184 -12.79 -20.88 -13.24
N GLU A 185 -14.01 -21.31 -13.63
CA GLU A 185 -14.36 -21.50 -15.04
C GLU A 185 -14.49 -20.16 -15.78
N GLU A 186 -14.06 -20.11 -17.04
CA GLU A 186 -14.03 -18.90 -17.88
C GLU A 186 -15.36 -18.14 -17.96
N GLY A 187 -16.50 -18.85 -17.93
CA GLY A 187 -17.84 -18.25 -18.01
C GLY A 187 -18.39 -17.71 -16.69
N LYS A 188 -17.68 -17.88 -15.56
CA LYS A 188 -18.14 -17.41 -14.25
C LYS A 188 -17.90 -15.91 -14.05
N GLY A 189 -18.72 -15.34 -13.17
CA GLY A 189 -18.65 -13.94 -12.81
C GLY A 189 -19.79 -13.09 -13.40
N ASN A 190 -19.67 -11.79 -13.23
CA ASN A 190 -20.58 -10.78 -13.79
C ASN A 190 -20.11 -10.31 -15.18
N ASP A 191 -20.84 -9.37 -15.80
CA ASP A 191 -20.49 -8.87 -17.13
C ASP A 191 -19.10 -8.25 -17.17
N LEU A 192 -18.74 -7.46 -16.15
CA LEU A 192 -17.41 -6.83 -16.02
C LEU A 192 -16.29 -7.88 -16.02
N THR A 193 -16.40 -8.93 -15.19
CA THR A 193 -15.34 -9.94 -15.08
C THR A 193 -15.27 -10.82 -16.34
N ARG A 194 -16.39 -11.14 -17.00
CA ARG A 194 -16.37 -11.88 -18.27
C ARG A 194 -15.71 -11.09 -19.40
N GLU A 195 -15.99 -9.79 -19.49
CA GLU A 195 -15.34 -8.91 -20.45
C GLU A 195 -13.83 -8.76 -20.16
N ALA A 196 -13.49 -8.48 -18.90
CA ALA A 196 -12.10 -8.38 -18.47
C ALA A 196 -11.29 -9.65 -18.72
N PHE A 197 -11.89 -10.84 -18.51
CA PHE A 197 -11.23 -12.12 -18.80
C PHE A 197 -10.73 -12.20 -20.24
N GLN A 198 -11.53 -11.75 -21.21
CA GLN A 198 -11.16 -11.78 -22.63
C GLN A 198 -10.02 -10.81 -22.95
N LEU A 199 -9.94 -9.66 -22.25
CA LEU A 199 -8.83 -8.73 -22.38
C LEU A 199 -7.55 -9.29 -21.77
N LEU A 200 -7.62 -9.78 -20.53
CA LEU A 200 -6.47 -10.32 -19.81
C LEU A 200 -5.83 -11.53 -20.53
N LYS A 201 -6.64 -12.36 -21.18
CA LYS A 201 -6.19 -13.54 -21.94
C LYS A 201 -5.28 -13.18 -23.13
N ARG A 202 -5.38 -11.95 -23.64
CA ARG A 202 -4.59 -11.45 -24.77
C ARG A 202 -3.29 -10.76 -24.34
N LEU A 203 -3.14 -10.45 -23.06
CA LEU A 203 -1.97 -9.76 -22.54
C LEU A 203 -0.72 -10.67 -22.55
N PRO A 204 0.46 -10.12 -22.77
CA PRO A 204 1.73 -10.86 -22.69
C PRO A 204 2.20 -11.08 -21.24
N ILE A 205 1.29 -11.40 -20.33
CA ILE A 205 1.51 -11.69 -18.92
C ILE A 205 1.20 -13.16 -18.63
N ASN A 206 1.53 -13.63 -17.43
CA ASN A 206 1.18 -14.99 -17.02
C ASN A 206 -0.23 -15.03 -16.42
N PHE A 207 -1.24 -14.76 -17.24
CA PHE A 207 -2.64 -14.84 -16.83
C PHE A 207 -3.04 -16.31 -16.66
N ILE A 208 -3.49 -16.67 -15.46
CA ILE A 208 -3.87 -18.05 -15.08
C ILE A 208 -5.39 -18.29 -15.07
N GLY A 209 -6.19 -17.28 -15.42
CA GLY A 209 -7.66 -17.37 -15.45
C GLY A 209 -8.33 -16.76 -14.23
N ASN A 210 -9.60 -17.20 -14.00
CA ASN A 210 -10.34 -16.79 -12.81
C ASN A 210 -9.77 -17.44 -11.55
N VAL A 211 -9.82 -16.70 -10.43
CA VAL A 211 -9.44 -17.14 -9.09
C VAL A 211 -10.52 -16.78 -8.09
N GLU A 212 -10.58 -17.48 -6.97
CA GLU A 212 -11.57 -17.25 -5.91
C GLU A 212 -10.95 -16.56 -4.69
N GLY A 213 -11.77 -16.11 -3.74
CA GLY A 213 -11.31 -15.44 -2.52
C GLY A 213 -10.35 -16.27 -1.66
N ARG A 214 -10.37 -17.61 -1.75
CA ARG A 214 -9.41 -18.50 -1.08
C ARG A 214 -7.99 -18.35 -1.62
N ASP A 215 -7.84 -17.95 -2.87
CA ASP A 215 -6.55 -17.84 -3.56
C ASP A 215 -5.73 -16.63 -3.08
N LEU A 216 -6.38 -15.70 -2.37
CA LEU A 216 -5.67 -14.63 -1.67
C LEU A 216 -4.61 -15.15 -0.67
N TYR A 217 -4.77 -16.40 -0.18
CA TYR A 217 -3.93 -16.93 0.90
C TYR A 217 -3.19 -18.22 0.60
N ASN A 218 -3.59 -18.97 -0.43
CA ASN A 218 -3.05 -20.31 -0.70
C ASN A 218 -1.67 -20.31 -1.41
N GLY A 219 -1.25 -19.15 -1.93
CA GLY A 219 0.03 -19.00 -2.63
C GLY A 219 0.06 -19.58 -4.05
N HIS A 220 -1.11 -19.83 -4.67
CA HIS A 220 -1.21 -20.25 -6.06
C HIS A 220 -1.23 -19.10 -7.05
N VAL A 221 -1.50 -17.89 -6.60
CA VAL A 221 -1.56 -16.67 -7.40
C VAL A 221 -0.70 -15.59 -6.75
N ASP A 222 -0.10 -14.72 -7.56
CA ASP A 222 0.80 -13.68 -7.10
C ASP A 222 0.15 -12.29 -7.24
N VAL A 223 -0.67 -12.10 -8.28
CA VAL A 223 -1.45 -10.87 -8.52
C VAL A 223 -2.91 -11.24 -8.71
N ILE A 224 -3.79 -10.62 -7.96
CA ILE A 224 -5.24 -10.81 -8.06
C ILE A 224 -5.86 -9.49 -8.45
N VAL A 225 -6.65 -9.51 -9.52
CA VAL A 225 -7.29 -8.31 -10.07
C VAL A 225 -8.77 -8.31 -9.71
N ALA A 226 -9.26 -7.18 -9.21
CA ALA A 226 -10.67 -6.94 -8.92
C ALA A 226 -10.99 -5.45 -9.12
N ASP A 227 -12.29 -5.11 -9.21
CA ASP A 227 -12.72 -3.74 -8.99
C ASP A 227 -12.54 -3.33 -7.53
N GLY A 228 -12.49 -2.02 -7.27
CA GLY A 228 -12.20 -1.52 -5.92
C GLY A 228 -13.32 -1.77 -4.91
N PHE A 229 -14.56 -2.04 -5.34
CA PHE A 229 -15.63 -2.42 -4.41
C PHE A 229 -15.39 -3.83 -3.87
N VAL A 230 -15.23 -4.81 -4.77
CA VAL A 230 -14.98 -6.22 -4.40
C VAL A 230 -13.65 -6.33 -3.66
N GLY A 231 -12.59 -5.68 -4.15
CA GLY A 231 -11.28 -5.72 -3.49
C GLY A 231 -11.27 -5.09 -2.11
N ASN A 232 -11.99 -3.98 -1.89
CA ASN A 232 -12.13 -3.38 -0.56
C ASN A 232 -12.91 -4.27 0.41
N VAL A 233 -13.98 -4.93 -0.06
CA VAL A 233 -14.73 -5.90 0.74
C VAL A 233 -13.81 -7.05 1.14
N ALA A 234 -13.05 -7.62 0.20
CA ALA A 234 -12.09 -8.69 0.48
C ALA A 234 -11.04 -8.23 1.52
N LEU A 235 -10.45 -7.04 1.35
CA LEU A 235 -9.48 -6.48 2.30
C LEU A 235 -10.09 -6.31 3.70
N LYS A 236 -11.25 -5.67 3.81
CA LYS A 236 -11.89 -5.40 5.11
C LYS A 236 -12.37 -6.67 5.81
N THR A 237 -12.84 -7.65 5.05
CA THR A 237 -13.18 -8.98 5.59
C THR A 237 -11.94 -9.68 6.13
N SER A 238 -10.84 -9.65 5.40
CA SER A 238 -9.56 -10.23 5.80
C SER A 238 -9.01 -9.59 7.07
N GLU A 239 -9.02 -8.26 7.15
CA GLU A 239 -8.65 -7.51 8.37
C GLU A 239 -9.55 -7.89 9.56
N GLY A 240 -10.85 -8.05 9.33
CA GLY A 240 -11.82 -8.47 10.34
C GLY A 240 -11.53 -9.87 10.87
N VAL A 241 -11.31 -10.83 9.97
CA VAL A 241 -10.96 -12.22 10.33
C VAL A 241 -9.63 -12.28 11.08
N ALA A 242 -8.61 -11.57 10.63
CA ALA A 242 -7.32 -11.53 11.33
C ALA A 242 -7.46 -10.95 12.74
N ARG A 243 -8.28 -9.92 12.95
CA ARG A 243 -8.58 -9.38 14.29
C ARG A 243 -9.32 -10.39 15.16
N LEU A 244 -10.32 -11.07 14.62
CA LEU A 244 -11.07 -12.11 15.32
C LEU A 244 -10.15 -13.24 15.79
N VAL A 245 -9.33 -13.80 14.89
CA VAL A 245 -8.39 -14.88 15.20
C VAL A 245 -7.43 -14.45 16.33
N ARG A 246 -6.87 -13.24 16.26
CA ARG A 246 -5.99 -12.71 17.32
C ARG A 246 -6.71 -12.55 18.66
N ALA A 247 -7.95 -12.08 18.66
CA ALA A 247 -8.76 -11.89 19.87
C ALA A 247 -9.08 -13.24 20.54
N VAL A 248 -9.62 -14.19 19.78
CA VAL A 248 -9.97 -15.54 20.26
C VAL A 248 -8.74 -16.27 20.77
N LEU A 249 -7.62 -16.24 20.03
CA LEU A 249 -6.37 -16.86 20.46
C LEU A 249 -5.89 -16.27 21.77
N LYS A 250 -5.86 -14.94 21.91
CA LYS A 250 -5.46 -14.24 23.13
C LYS A 250 -6.34 -14.59 24.31
N GLU A 251 -7.65 -14.64 24.14
CA GLU A 251 -8.60 -15.02 25.18
C GLU A 251 -8.39 -16.48 25.63
N THR A 252 -8.30 -17.39 24.64
CA THR A 252 -8.07 -18.82 24.89
C THR A 252 -6.78 -19.07 25.67
N LEU A 253 -5.67 -18.39 25.29
CA LEU A 253 -4.39 -18.54 25.98
C LEU A 253 -4.40 -17.95 27.40
N LYS A 254 -5.25 -16.98 27.69
CA LYS A 254 -5.37 -16.35 29.00
C LYS A 254 -6.32 -17.09 29.93
N SER A 255 -7.12 -18.04 29.46
CA SER A 255 -8.26 -18.61 30.18
C SER A 255 -7.86 -19.50 31.39
N THR A 256 -6.66 -20.09 31.42
CA THR A 256 -6.16 -20.91 32.53
C THR A 256 -4.67 -20.65 32.78
N ILE A 257 -4.19 -20.91 34.02
CA ILE A 257 -2.78 -20.78 34.38
C ILE A 257 -1.90 -21.69 33.51
N THR A 258 -2.32 -22.94 33.30
CA THR A 258 -1.58 -23.89 32.44
C THR A 258 -1.38 -23.36 31.01
N ARG A 259 -2.41 -22.77 30.41
CA ARG A 259 -2.31 -22.18 29.08
C ARG A 259 -1.42 -20.94 29.05
N GLN A 260 -1.45 -20.12 30.09
CA GLN A 260 -0.56 -18.98 30.23
C GLN A 260 0.91 -19.39 30.30
N VAL A 261 1.21 -20.41 31.09
CA VAL A 261 2.58 -20.98 31.19
C VAL A 261 3.01 -21.57 29.83
N GLY A 262 2.14 -22.34 29.15
CA GLY A 262 2.41 -22.88 27.84
C GLY A 262 2.64 -21.75 26.79
N ALA A 263 1.84 -20.68 26.83
CA ALA A 263 2.00 -19.51 25.96
C ALA A 263 3.33 -18.78 26.22
N TYR A 264 3.75 -18.67 27.49
CA TYR A 264 5.03 -18.06 27.84
C TYR A 264 6.23 -18.88 27.30
N ILE A 265 6.19 -20.19 27.45
CA ILE A 265 7.21 -21.11 26.91
C ILE A 265 7.25 -20.97 25.36
N SER A 266 6.10 -20.91 24.69
CA SER A 266 5.96 -20.83 23.23
C SER A 266 5.96 -19.39 22.69
N ARG A 267 6.40 -18.38 23.45
CA ARG A 267 6.30 -16.96 23.09
C ARG A 267 6.95 -16.62 21.74
N ASN A 268 8.01 -17.31 21.35
CA ASN A 268 8.68 -17.09 20.08
C ASN A 268 7.79 -17.54 18.90
N ALA A 269 7.15 -18.72 19.01
CA ALA A 269 6.21 -19.21 18.00
C ALA A 269 5.02 -18.24 17.84
N PHE A 270 4.49 -17.68 18.92
CA PHE A 270 3.44 -16.67 18.86
C PHE A 270 3.92 -15.33 18.25
N SER A 271 5.17 -14.97 18.49
CA SER A 271 5.78 -13.80 17.84
C SER A 271 5.88 -13.99 16.34
N ASP A 272 6.34 -15.16 15.88
CA ASP A 272 6.45 -15.50 14.47
C ASP A 272 5.08 -15.59 13.80
N PHE A 273 4.10 -16.22 14.44
CA PHE A 273 2.71 -16.23 14.00
C PHE A 273 2.14 -14.81 13.86
N LYS A 274 2.39 -13.93 14.83
CA LYS A 274 1.95 -12.54 14.77
C LYS A 274 2.57 -11.80 13.58
N LYS A 275 3.88 -11.96 13.36
CA LYS A 275 4.58 -11.33 12.22
C LYS A 275 4.01 -11.82 10.88
N ARG A 276 3.77 -13.11 10.74
CA ARG A 276 3.21 -13.68 9.49
C ARG A 276 1.81 -13.15 9.14
N LEU A 277 0.98 -12.84 10.15
CA LEU A 277 -0.35 -12.28 9.97
C LEU A 277 -0.37 -10.75 9.99
N ASP A 278 0.79 -10.11 10.10
CA ASP A 278 0.88 -8.66 10.20
C ASP A 278 1.09 -8.04 8.83
N HIS A 279 0.00 -7.52 8.26
CA HIS A 279 0.04 -6.78 6.99
C HIS A 279 0.97 -5.55 7.02
N THR A 280 1.32 -5.05 8.22
CA THR A 280 2.25 -3.92 8.37
C THR A 280 3.69 -4.25 7.98
N GLU A 281 4.05 -5.52 7.90
CA GLU A 281 5.35 -5.97 7.41
C GLU A 281 5.53 -5.71 5.91
N TYR A 282 4.44 -5.64 5.14
CA TYR A 282 4.48 -5.39 3.69
C TYR A 282 4.58 -3.91 3.32
N GLY A 283 4.58 -2.99 4.31
CA GLY A 283 4.92 -1.59 4.09
C GLY A 283 3.81 -0.71 3.52
N GLY A 284 2.53 -1.10 3.71
CA GLY A 284 1.39 -0.31 3.26
C GLY A 284 0.93 -0.62 1.83
N ALA A 285 -0.02 0.16 1.34
CA ALA A 285 -0.68 0.02 0.05
C ALA A 285 -0.17 1.09 -0.93
N PRO A 286 0.59 0.74 -1.97
CA PRO A 286 0.98 1.68 -3.00
C PRO A 286 -0.22 2.06 -3.89
N LEU A 287 -0.33 3.33 -4.22
CA LEU A 287 -1.24 3.84 -5.25
C LEU A 287 -0.50 3.78 -6.60
N LEU A 288 -0.74 2.71 -7.34
CA LEU A 288 -0.11 2.49 -8.65
C LEU A 288 -0.76 3.36 -9.73
N GLY A 289 0.01 3.76 -10.73
CA GLY A 289 -0.49 4.51 -11.88
C GLY A 289 -0.56 6.02 -11.69
N VAL A 290 0.03 6.59 -10.63
CA VAL A 290 0.23 8.04 -10.46
C VAL A 290 1.66 8.45 -10.82
N LYS A 291 1.88 9.72 -11.23
CA LYS A 291 3.21 10.29 -11.55
C LYS A 291 4.02 10.55 -10.27
N GLY A 292 4.44 9.49 -9.60
CA GLY A 292 5.22 9.53 -8.36
C GLY A 292 4.86 8.36 -7.46
N VAL A 293 5.61 8.18 -6.39
CA VAL A 293 5.36 7.11 -5.41
C VAL A 293 4.46 7.65 -4.30
N CYS A 294 3.33 6.99 -4.06
CA CYS A 294 2.42 7.29 -2.96
C CYS A 294 2.06 5.99 -2.24
N ILE A 295 2.50 5.86 -0.99
CA ILE A 295 2.19 4.71 -0.13
C ILE A 295 1.21 5.14 0.96
N ILE A 296 0.13 4.40 1.08
CA ILE A 296 -0.92 4.67 2.08
C ILE A 296 -0.92 3.54 3.10
N THR A 297 -0.84 3.88 4.38
CA THR A 297 -0.94 2.92 5.47
C THR A 297 -2.22 3.16 6.28
N HIS A 298 -2.51 2.26 7.22
CA HIS A 298 -3.71 2.37 8.05
C HIS A 298 -3.55 3.42 9.15
N GLY A 299 -4.62 4.13 9.56
CA GLY A 299 -4.61 5.11 10.66
C GLY A 299 -4.09 4.55 11.99
N SER A 300 -4.29 3.26 12.25
CA SER A 300 -3.74 2.57 13.43
C SER A 300 -2.28 2.14 13.30
N SER A 301 -1.55 2.59 12.28
CA SER A 301 -0.15 2.23 12.01
C SER A 301 0.75 2.51 13.22
N ASN A 302 1.59 1.54 13.52
CA ASN A 302 2.62 1.66 14.54
C ASN A 302 3.97 2.05 13.92
N THR A 303 4.97 2.27 14.76
CA THR A 303 6.33 2.61 14.36
C THR A 303 6.92 1.67 13.29
N ASN A 304 6.68 0.34 13.41
CA ASN A 304 7.16 -0.65 12.45
C ASN A 304 6.47 -0.52 11.09
N ALA A 305 5.15 -0.29 11.08
CA ALA A 305 4.40 -0.04 9.86
C ALA A 305 4.93 1.18 9.09
N ILE A 306 5.15 2.29 9.78
CA ILE A 306 5.70 3.52 9.19
C ILE A 306 7.12 3.28 8.66
N LYS A 307 7.99 2.64 9.45
CA LYS A 307 9.35 2.28 9.00
C LYS A 307 9.32 1.47 7.70
N ASN A 308 8.50 0.42 7.64
CA ASN A 308 8.38 -0.43 6.47
C ASN A 308 7.77 0.31 5.27
N ALA A 309 6.79 1.19 5.48
CA ALA A 309 6.21 2.01 4.42
C ALA A 309 7.24 2.97 3.78
N VAL A 310 8.08 3.59 4.60
CA VAL A 310 9.18 4.44 4.12
C VAL A 310 10.21 3.61 3.33
N ARG A 311 10.54 2.39 3.79
CA ARG A 311 11.42 1.47 3.07
C ARG A 311 10.83 1.10 1.70
N VAL A 312 9.56 0.65 1.66
CA VAL A 312 8.90 0.28 0.40
C VAL A 312 8.78 1.46 -0.56
N ALA A 313 8.53 2.66 -0.06
CA ALA A 313 8.51 3.86 -0.90
C ALA A 313 9.88 4.13 -1.55
N ALA A 314 10.98 3.91 -0.82
CA ALA A 314 12.33 4.06 -1.35
C ALA A 314 12.63 2.96 -2.39
N GLU A 315 12.34 1.69 -2.10
CA GLU A 315 12.50 0.55 -3.01
C GLU A 315 11.70 0.73 -4.31
N PHE A 316 10.46 1.24 -4.19
CA PHE A 316 9.59 1.53 -5.33
C PHE A 316 10.22 2.60 -6.25
N ALA A 317 10.73 3.68 -5.67
CA ALA A 317 11.38 4.75 -6.43
C ALA A 317 12.69 4.26 -7.10
N GLU A 318 13.50 3.50 -6.38
CA GLU A 318 14.76 2.93 -6.89
C GLU A 318 14.53 1.89 -7.99
N GLY A 319 13.45 1.09 -7.87
CA GLY A 319 13.05 0.08 -8.84
C GLY A 319 12.45 0.65 -10.13
N LYS A 320 12.27 1.98 -10.24
CA LYS A 320 11.68 2.66 -11.42
C LYS A 320 10.38 2.03 -11.88
N VAL A 321 9.53 1.67 -10.92
CA VAL A 321 8.26 0.95 -11.19
C VAL A 321 7.36 1.77 -12.11
N ASN A 322 7.25 3.09 -11.86
CA ASN A 322 6.40 3.99 -12.66
C ASN A 322 6.86 4.08 -14.11
N GLU A 323 8.16 4.22 -14.36
CA GLU A 323 8.74 4.27 -15.71
C GLU A 323 8.50 2.95 -16.46
N THR A 324 8.52 1.84 -15.74
CA THR A 324 8.23 0.52 -16.33
C THR A 324 6.75 0.38 -16.67
N ILE A 325 5.83 0.84 -15.78
CA ILE A 325 4.40 0.86 -16.05
C ILE A 325 4.10 1.70 -17.30
N GLU A 326 4.62 2.93 -17.37
CA GLU A 326 4.40 3.82 -18.51
C GLU A 326 4.89 3.19 -19.84
N ARG A 327 6.09 2.63 -19.84
CA ARG A 327 6.68 1.99 -21.02
C ARG A 327 5.86 0.78 -21.48
N GLU A 328 5.45 -0.10 -20.58
CA GLU A 328 4.74 -1.33 -20.95
C GLU A 328 3.30 -1.05 -21.40
N LEU A 329 2.60 -0.11 -20.75
CA LEU A 329 1.27 0.31 -21.19
C LEU A 329 1.31 1.02 -22.57
N ALA A 330 2.33 1.84 -22.84
CA ALA A 330 2.52 2.45 -24.15
C ALA A 330 2.76 1.40 -25.24
N ALA A 331 3.54 0.35 -24.95
CA ALA A 331 3.79 -0.74 -25.86
C ALA A 331 2.52 -1.55 -26.18
N LEU A 332 1.66 -1.80 -25.17
CA LEU A 332 0.37 -2.46 -25.37
C LEU A 332 -0.58 -1.63 -26.23
N SER A 333 -0.67 -0.33 -26.00
CA SER A 333 -1.51 0.58 -26.79
C SER A 333 -1.07 0.64 -28.26
N ALA A 334 0.23 0.53 -28.53
CA ALA A 334 0.77 0.53 -29.89
C ALA A 334 0.57 -0.82 -30.63
N ALA A 335 0.37 -1.92 -29.88
CA ALA A 335 0.18 -3.25 -30.44
C ALA A 335 -1.27 -3.58 -30.82
N VAL A 336 -2.24 -2.75 -30.43
CA VAL A 336 -3.66 -2.89 -30.83
C VAL A 336 -3.82 -2.24 -32.20
N PRO A 337 -4.05 -3.00 -33.31
CA PRO A 337 -4.36 -2.41 -34.62
C PRO A 337 -5.68 -1.64 -34.52
N THR A 338 -5.70 -0.38 -34.96
CA THR A 338 -6.90 0.43 -35.14
C THR A 338 -7.87 -0.20 -36.16
#